data_5c9badb649ac6a416604620ef68ecba0
#
_entry.id   5c9badb649ac6a416604620ef68ecba0
#
_cell.length_a   1.000
_cell.length_b   1.000
_cell.length_c   1.000
_cell.angle_alpha   90.00
_cell.angle_beta   90.00
_cell.angle_gamma   90.00
#
_symmetry.space_group_name_H-M   'P 1'
#
loop_
_entity.id
_entity.type
_entity.pdbx_description
1 polymer ?
#
loop_
_entity_poly.entity_id
_entity_poly.type
_entity_poly.pdbx_seq_one_letter_code
_entity_poly.pdbx_strand_id
1 'polypeptide(L)'
;MDLTNPVISLCMKGSRAEFEGRQEDARNLYWQAWELAKDDYDACIAAHYVARFQIEPEDIFRWNQAALTHADKVQEDSAKEFYPSLYLNMGRSYELLGNHTEAKRFYDLAARLGFEHQAE
;
A
#
# COMPACT_ATOMS: atom_id res chain seq x y z
N MET A 1 0.54 -13.55 7.83
CA MET A 1 0.54 -13.52 6.37
C MET A 1 0.99 -14.84 5.80
N ASP A 2 0.42 -15.21 4.68
CA ASP A 2 0.71 -16.47 4.01
C ASP A 2 2.01 -16.37 3.21
N LEU A 3 3.10 -16.89 3.75
CA LEU A 3 4.41 -16.83 3.11
C LEU A 3 4.54 -17.84 1.95
N THR A 4 3.54 -18.70 1.74
CA THR A 4 3.53 -19.57 0.57
C THR A 4 3.07 -18.82 -0.68
N ASN A 5 2.44 -17.66 -0.51
CA ASN A 5 2.10 -16.80 -1.63
C ASN A 5 3.36 -16.09 -2.12
N PRO A 6 3.77 -16.31 -3.39
CA PRO A 6 5.04 -15.73 -3.89
C PRO A 6 5.08 -14.21 -3.82
N VAL A 7 3.94 -13.55 -4.02
CA VAL A 7 3.89 -12.08 -3.96
C VAL A 7 4.17 -11.61 -2.53
N ILE A 8 3.53 -12.23 -1.54
CA ILE A 8 3.77 -11.89 -0.14
C ILE A 8 5.22 -12.18 0.24
N SER A 9 5.75 -13.32 -0.21
CA SER A 9 7.13 -13.68 0.07
C SER A 9 8.11 -12.63 -0.45
N LEU A 10 7.90 -12.17 -1.70
CA LEU A 10 8.74 -11.12 -2.28
C LEU A 10 8.64 -9.81 -1.51
N CYS A 11 7.44 -9.44 -1.09
CA CYS A 11 7.25 -8.23 -0.30
C CYS A 11 7.94 -8.32 1.07
N MET A 12 7.92 -9.50 1.68
CA MET A 12 8.62 -9.67 2.96
C MET A 12 10.14 -9.61 2.78
N LYS A 13 10.66 -10.16 1.69
CA LYS A 13 12.08 -10.04 1.36
C LYS A 13 12.44 -8.58 1.08
N GLY A 14 11.56 -7.87 0.40
CA GLY A 14 11.75 -6.44 0.16
C GLY A 14 11.80 -5.64 1.45
N SER A 15 10.89 -5.94 2.38
CA SER A 15 10.88 -5.27 3.68
C SER A 15 12.16 -5.52 4.46
N ARG A 16 12.67 -6.75 4.41
CA ARG A 16 13.95 -7.06 5.05
C ARG A 16 15.08 -6.28 4.41
N ALA A 17 15.12 -6.23 3.07
CA ALA A 17 16.14 -5.47 2.36
C ALA A 17 16.07 -3.99 2.73
N GLU A 18 14.86 -3.46 2.81
CA GLU A 18 14.64 -2.07 3.21
C GLU A 18 15.19 -1.81 4.61
N PHE A 19 14.88 -2.71 5.55
CA PHE A 19 15.33 -2.60 6.93
C PHE A 19 16.87 -2.65 7.01
N GLU A 20 17.50 -3.43 6.14
CA GLU A 20 18.96 -3.58 6.10
C GLU A 20 19.65 -2.46 5.30
N GLY A 21 18.89 -1.50 4.81
CA GLY A 21 19.44 -0.39 4.03
C GLY A 21 19.72 -0.70 2.58
N ARG A 22 19.32 -1.89 2.10
CA ARG A 22 19.53 -2.29 0.70
C ARG A 22 18.35 -1.80 -0.14
N GLN A 23 18.34 -0.49 -0.39
CA GLN A 23 17.20 0.19 -1.02
C GLN A 23 16.93 -0.29 -2.45
N GLU A 24 17.99 -0.50 -3.24
CA GLU A 24 17.84 -0.95 -4.62
C GLU A 24 17.26 -2.35 -4.68
N ASP A 25 17.72 -3.23 -3.79
CA ASP A 25 17.20 -4.59 -3.72
C ASP A 25 15.73 -4.58 -3.32
N ALA A 26 15.37 -3.74 -2.36
CA ALA A 26 13.99 -3.63 -1.91
C ALA A 26 13.09 -3.18 -3.07
N ARG A 27 13.50 -2.15 -3.80
CA ARG A 27 12.74 -1.67 -4.95
C ARG A 27 12.51 -2.77 -5.97
N ASN A 28 13.56 -3.51 -6.30
CA ASN A 28 13.48 -4.57 -7.28
C ASN A 28 12.55 -5.70 -6.82
N LEU A 29 12.61 -6.05 -5.54
CA LEU A 29 11.77 -7.11 -4.99
C LEU A 29 10.28 -6.71 -5.00
N TYR A 30 9.98 -5.48 -4.66
CA TYR A 30 8.60 -4.99 -4.70
C TYR A 30 8.07 -4.96 -6.13
N TRP A 31 8.92 -4.55 -7.07
CA TRP A 31 8.53 -4.53 -8.48
C TRP A 31 8.27 -5.94 -9.01
N GLN A 32 9.12 -6.91 -8.63
CA GLN A 32 8.90 -8.31 -8.99
C GLN A 32 7.58 -8.81 -8.44
N ALA A 33 7.24 -8.42 -7.20
CA ALA A 33 5.97 -8.80 -6.60
C ALA A 33 4.80 -8.29 -7.44
N TRP A 34 4.87 -7.05 -7.89
CA TRP A 34 3.84 -6.47 -8.74
C TRP A 34 3.70 -7.24 -10.05
N GLU A 35 4.83 -7.56 -10.68
CA GLU A 35 4.81 -8.28 -11.95
C GLU A 35 4.29 -9.71 -11.82
N LEU A 36 4.43 -10.30 -10.64
CA LEU A 36 4.01 -11.67 -10.38
C LEU A 36 2.55 -11.75 -9.91
N ALA A 37 1.94 -10.64 -9.57
CA ALA A 37 0.58 -10.61 -9.04
C ALA A 37 -0.41 -11.20 -10.04
N LYS A 38 -1.27 -12.11 -9.57
CA LYS A 38 -2.22 -12.84 -10.42
C LYS A 38 -3.66 -12.42 -10.20
N ASP A 39 -3.99 -11.85 -9.06
CA ASP A 39 -5.34 -11.49 -8.71
C ASP A 39 -5.36 -10.15 -7.98
N ASP A 40 -6.55 -9.68 -7.66
CA ASP A 40 -6.71 -8.37 -7.01
C ASP A 40 -6.08 -8.33 -5.62
N TYR A 41 -6.14 -9.44 -4.89
CA TYR A 41 -5.52 -9.53 -3.56
C TYR A 41 -4.00 -9.33 -3.67
N ASP A 42 -3.36 -10.07 -4.56
CA ASP A 42 -1.91 -9.94 -4.80
C ASP A 42 -1.56 -8.53 -5.25
N ALA A 43 -2.34 -7.99 -6.20
CA ALA A 43 -2.08 -6.66 -6.76
C ALA A 43 -2.21 -5.57 -5.72
N CYS A 44 -3.19 -5.69 -4.81
CA CYS A 44 -3.35 -4.75 -3.72
C CYS A 44 -2.09 -4.70 -2.85
N ILE A 45 -1.59 -5.87 -2.46
CA ILE A 45 -0.42 -5.96 -1.59
C ILE A 45 0.81 -5.40 -2.30
N ALA A 46 1.04 -5.84 -3.55
CA ALA A 46 2.23 -5.40 -4.29
C ALA A 46 2.21 -3.89 -4.54
N ALA A 47 1.07 -3.34 -4.95
CA ALA A 47 0.95 -1.90 -5.21
C ALA A 47 1.23 -1.08 -3.96
N HIS A 48 0.77 -1.54 -2.81
CA HIS A 48 1.04 -0.88 -1.53
C HIS A 48 2.55 -0.75 -1.29
N TYR A 49 3.29 -1.81 -1.56
CA TYR A 49 4.75 -1.79 -1.35
C TYR A 49 5.48 -0.99 -2.43
N VAL A 50 5.03 -1.07 -3.69
CA VAL A 50 5.65 -0.26 -4.76
C VAL A 50 5.50 1.22 -4.46
N ALA A 51 4.37 1.63 -3.88
CA ALA A 51 4.13 3.03 -3.52
C ALA A 51 5.22 3.59 -2.61
N ARG A 52 5.84 2.75 -1.78
CA ARG A 52 6.84 3.19 -0.81
C ARG A 52 8.10 3.76 -1.44
N PHE A 53 8.38 3.41 -2.69
CA PHE A 53 9.59 3.87 -3.38
C PHE A 53 9.33 4.89 -4.47
N GLN A 54 8.11 5.40 -4.54
CA GLN A 54 7.81 6.48 -5.45
C GLN A 54 8.25 7.80 -4.83
N ILE A 55 8.72 8.72 -5.67
CA ILE A 55 9.26 10.00 -5.23
C ILE A 55 8.28 11.14 -5.50
N GLU A 56 7.69 11.13 -6.70
CA GLU A 56 6.77 12.20 -7.09
C GLU A 56 5.41 12.00 -6.43
N PRO A 57 4.81 13.06 -5.88
CA PRO A 57 3.51 12.94 -5.22
C PRO A 57 2.43 12.29 -6.08
N GLU A 58 2.41 12.58 -7.38
CA GLU A 58 1.44 11.98 -8.30
C GLU A 58 1.64 10.47 -8.42
N ASP A 59 2.89 10.03 -8.42
CA ASP A 59 3.18 8.59 -8.50
C ASP A 59 2.83 7.88 -7.20
N ILE A 60 3.12 8.51 -6.07
CA ILE A 60 2.75 7.99 -4.75
C ILE A 60 1.23 7.82 -4.70
N PHE A 61 0.50 8.84 -5.13
CA PHE A 61 -0.95 8.80 -5.16
C PHE A 61 -1.45 7.66 -6.07
N ARG A 62 -0.87 7.56 -7.26
CA ARG A 62 -1.33 6.59 -8.25
C ARG A 62 -1.18 5.16 -7.76
N TRP A 63 -0.06 4.84 -7.13
CA TRP A 63 0.18 3.50 -6.62
C TRP A 63 -0.68 3.20 -5.38
N ASN A 64 -0.88 4.16 -4.51
CA ASN A 64 -1.79 3.98 -3.39
C ASN A 64 -3.24 3.82 -3.87
N GLN A 65 -3.63 4.58 -4.89
CA GLN A 65 -4.95 4.44 -5.50
C GLN A 65 -5.12 3.06 -6.12
N ALA A 66 -4.08 2.55 -6.79
CA ALA A 66 -4.12 1.21 -7.37
C ALA A 66 -4.33 0.16 -6.26
N ALA A 67 -3.63 0.30 -5.14
CA ALA A 67 -3.78 -0.64 -4.03
C ALA A 67 -5.23 -0.64 -3.53
N LEU A 68 -5.81 0.53 -3.34
CA LEU A 68 -7.20 0.64 -2.88
C LEU A 68 -8.18 0.08 -3.90
N THR A 69 -7.98 0.40 -5.17
CA THR A 69 -8.88 -0.07 -6.24
C THR A 69 -8.88 -1.59 -6.32
N HIS A 70 -7.71 -2.20 -6.22
CA HIS A 70 -7.63 -3.67 -6.23
C HIS A 70 -8.25 -4.27 -4.97
N ALA A 71 -8.05 -3.65 -3.80
CA ALA A 71 -8.67 -4.13 -2.58
C ALA A 71 -10.19 -4.14 -2.70
N ASP A 72 -10.77 -3.11 -3.34
CA ASP A 72 -12.21 -3.01 -3.51
C ASP A 72 -12.78 -4.10 -4.41
N LYS A 73 -11.94 -4.74 -5.21
CA LYS A 73 -12.37 -5.82 -6.09
C LYS A 73 -12.27 -7.20 -5.44
N VAL A 74 -11.63 -7.29 -4.28
CA VAL A 74 -11.52 -8.56 -3.56
C VAL A 74 -12.88 -8.87 -2.94
N GLN A 75 -13.45 -10.02 -3.30
CA GLN A 75 -14.81 -10.36 -2.88
C GLN A 75 -14.88 -11.01 -1.50
N GLU A 76 -13.81 -11.66 -1.08
CA GLU A 76 -13.74 -12.25 0.25
C GLU A 76 -13.34 -11.19 1.27
N ASP A 77 -13.45 -11.57 2.54
CA ASP A 77 -13.09 -10.66 3.63
C ASP A 77 -11.58 -10.53 3.83
N SER A 78 -10.78 -11.24 3.03
CA SER A 78 -9.33 -11.31 3.22
C SER A 78 -8.62 -9.97 3.10
N ALA A 79 -9.20 -9.00 2.37
CA ALA A 79 -8.59 -7.69 2.23
C ALA A 79 -9.05 -6.67 3.29
N LYS A 80 -10.02 -7.03 4.13
CA LYS A 80 -10.60 -6.08 5.09
C LYS A 80 -9.57 -5.49 6.05
N GLU A 81 -8.62 -6.30 6.47
CA GLU A 81 -7.61 -5.85 7.43
C GLU A 81 -6.69 -4.80 6.86
N PHE A 82 -6.64 -4.64 5.53
CA PHE A 82 -5.77 -3.67 4.88
C PHE A 82 -6.36 -2.27 4.82
N TYR A 83 -7.69 -2.14 4.92
CA TYR A 83 -8.36 -0.86 4.68
C TYR A 83 -7.91 0.27 5.59
N PRO A 84 -7.68 0.06 6.90
CA PRO A 84 -7.19 1.18 7.71
C PRO A 84 -5.90 1.78 7.16
N SER A 85 -4.93 0.93 6.78
CA SER A 85 -3.67 1.39 6.20
C SER A 85 -3.87 2.00 4.82
N LEU A 86 -4.73 1.40 3.99
CA LEU A 86 -5.01 1.91 2.65
C LEU A 86 -5.61 3.31 2.71
N TYR A 87 -6.58 3.52 3.60
CA TYR A 87 -7.19 4.84 3.76
C TYR A 87 -6.18 5.85 4.32
N LEU A 88 -5.35 5.44 5.27
CA LEU A 88 -4.33 6.31 5.82
C LEU A 88 -3.36 6.76 4.73
N ASN A 89 -2.93 5.83 3.89
CA ASN A 89 -2.01 6.14 2.79
C ASN A 89 -2.66 7.03 1.74
N MET A 90 -3.94 6.85 1.47
CA MET A 90 -4.66 7.77 0.58
C MET A 90 -4.72 9.17 1.16
N GLY A 91 -4.98 9.26 2.48
CA GLY A 91 -4.96 10.57 3.15
C GLY A 91 -3.62 11.25 2.99
N ARG A 92 -2.54 10.53 3.24
CA ARG A 92 -1.19 11.08 3.10
C ARG A 92 -0.89 11.49 1.67
N SER A 93 -1.35 10.69 0.70
CA SER A 93 -1.16 11.00 -0.72
C SER A 93 -1.84 12.30 -1.10
N TYR A 94 -3.07 12.50 -0.64
CA TYR A 94 -3.80 13.73 -0.90
C TYR A 94 -3.14 14.93 -0.23
N GLU A 95 -2.60 14.75 0.98
CA GLU A 95 -1.86 15.84 1.63
C GLU A 95 -0.68 16.27 0.80
N LEU A 96 0.07 15.31 0.25
CA LEU A 96 1.22 15.63 -0.59
C LEU A 96 0.82 16.39 -1.85
N LEU A 97 -0.39 16.15 -2.34
CA LEU A 97 -0.92 16.87 -3.51
C LEU A 97 -1.58 18.19 -3.15
N GLY A 98 -1.64 18.52 -1.86
CA GLY A 98 -2.25 19.76 -1.39
C GLY A 98 -3.76 19.70 -1.29
N ASN A 99 -4.37 18.54 -1.44
CA ASN A 99 -5.82 18.37 -1.35
C ASN A 99 -6.21 17.97 0.07
N HIS A 100 -6.31 18.94 0.95
CA HIS A 100 -6.54 18.71 2.36
C HIS A 100 -7.95 18.23 2.67
N THR A 101 -8.93 18.59 1.85
CA THR A 101 -10.31 18.16 2.02
C THR A 101 -10.41 16.64 1.84
N GLU A 102 -9.83 16.11 0.75
CA GLU A 102 -9.83 14.68 0.51
C GLU A 102 -8.95 13.94 1.51
N ALA A 103 -7.83 14.54 1.90
CA ALA A 103 -6.97 13.93 2.92
C ALA A 103 -7.75 13.68 4.21
N LYS A 104 -8.50 14.70 4.67
CA LYS A 104 -9.30 14.58 5.88
C LYS A 104 -10.35 13.49 5.73
N ARG A 105 -10.99 13.41 4.57
CA ARG A 105 -12.02 12.40 4.33
C ARG A 105 -11.46 10.98 4.52
N PHE A 106 -10.27 10.72 3.99
CA PHE A 106 -9.66 9.41 4.12
C PHE A 106 -9.15 9.14 5.53
N TYR A 107 -8.61 10.14 6.21
CA TYR A 107 -8.23 9.97 7.62
C TYR A 107 -9.45 9.64 8.47
N ASP A 108 -10.58 10.28 8.20
CA ASP A 108 -11.82 10.00 8.93
C ASP A 108 -12.30 8.56 8.67
N LEU A 109 -12.17 8.09 7.42
CA LEU A 109 -12.52 6.71 7.09
C LEU A 109 -11.64 5.72 7.85
N ALA A 110 -10.34 5.99 7.92
CA ALA A 110 -9.42 5.13 8.68
C ALA A 110 -9.78 5.12 10.16
N ALA A 111 -10.11 6.28 10.71
CA ALA A 111 -10.48 6.40 12.13
C ALA A 111 -11.75 5.60 12.44
N ARG A 112 -12.73 5.58 11.54
CA ARG A 112 -13.95 4.81 11.72
C ARG A 112 -13.72 3.32 11.81
N LEU A 113 -12.61 2.85 11.25
CA LEU A 113 -12.22 1.45 11.34
C LEU A 113 -11.35 1.17 12.55
N GLY A 114 -11.23 2.13 13.46
CA GLY A 114 -10.45 1.96 14.68
C GLY A 114 -8.96 2.22 14.53
N PHE A 115 -8.52 2.69 13.36
CA PHE A 115 -7.12 3.03 13.13
C PHE A 115 -6.96 4.53 13.23
N GLU A 116 -6.47 5.00 14.36
CA GLU A 116 -6.32 6.43 14.56
C GLU A 116 -5.09 6.96 13.84
N HIS A 117 -5.26 8.13 13.21
CA HIS A 117 -4.16 8.84 12.60
C HIS A 117 -3.28 9.37 13.72
N GLN A 118 -2.14 8.74 13.92
CA GLN A 118 -1.19 9.21 14.91
C GLN A 118 -0.42 10.39 14.33
N ALA A 119 -0.35 11.44 15.12
CA ALA A 119 0.43 12.62 14.72
C ALA A 119 1.91 12.36 15.01
N GLU A 120 2.42 11.34 14.43
CA GLU A 120 3.83 10.97 14.58
C GLU A 120 4.71 11.70 13.58
#